data_56bccfd431825c652d9ed3693de6ca82
#
_entry.id   56bccfd431825c652d9ed3693de6ca82
#
_cell.length_a   1.000
_cell.length_b   1.000
_cell.length_c   1.000
_cell.angle_alpha   90.00
_cell.angle_beta   90.00
_cell.angle_gamma   90.00
#
_symmetry.space_group_name_H-M   'P 1'
#
loop_
_entity.id
_entity.type
_entity.pdbx_description
1 polymer ?
#
loop_
_entity_poly.entity_id
_entity_poly.type
_entity_poly.pdbx_seq_one_letter_code
_entity_poly.pdbx_strand_id
1 'polypeptide(L)'
;MSRLLTVIPVYNGEHFLEATLESVASQTHRPDRVIIQDNCSTDGTRSIALAYKKKGFEWLLNDEYLPSLDNFNAAMRFAEETDVLHLLTADDLIHPDFYARLLEPLEKVEGRALVYSAYEVIDEDGTLVEGGDLVSPFPILPEG
;
A
#
# COMPACT_ATOMS: atom_id res chain seq x y z
N MET A 1 -8.68 13.12 13.87
CA MET A 1 -7.75 12.09 13.42
C MET A 1 -8.14 11.74 12.00
N SER A 2 -7.22 11.83 11.05
CA SER A 2 -7.52 11.58 9.64
C SER A 2 -7.75 10.07 9.41
N ARG A 3 -8.78 9.71 8.66
CA ARG A 3 -9.06 8.31 8.31
C ARG A 3 -8.06 7.85 7.26
N LEU A 4 -7.32 6.79 7.55
CA LEU A 4 -6.34 6.19 6.66
C LEU A 4 -6.89 4.92 6.00
N LEU A 5 -6.91 4.90 4.68
CA LEU A 5 -7.23 3.73 3.88
C LEU A 5 -6.00 3.25 3.12
N THR A 6 -5.68 1.98 3.23
CA THR A 6 -4.68 1.32 2.39
C THR A 6 -5.38 0.44 1.36
N VAL A 7 -5.08 0.64 0.09
CA VAL A 7 -5.54 -0.23 -1.01
C VAL A 7 -4.33 -0.95 -1.59
N ILE A 8 -4.47 -2.25 -1.76
CA ILE A 8 -3.42 -3.14 -2.29
C ILE A 8 -3.94 -3.76 -3.58
N PRO A 9 -3.69 -3.12 -4.75
CA PRO A 9 -4.01 -3.72 -6.03
C PRO A 9 -3.12 -4.94 -6.27
N VAL A 10 -3.72 -6.08 -6.62
CA VAL A 10 -2.98 -7.33 -6.83
C VAL A 10 -3.47 -8.08 -8.06
N TYR A 11 -2.54 -8.72 -8.76
CA TYR A 11 -2.79 -9.70 -9.81
C TYR A 11 -1.75 -10.80 -9.72
N ASN A 12 -2.17 -12.04 -9.45
CA ASN A 12 -1.30 -13.21 -9.31
C ASN A 12 -0.13 -12.96 -8.33
N GLY A 13 -0.46 -12.53 -7.10
CA GLY A 13 0.50 -12.15 -6.06
C GLY A 13 0.79 -13.23 -5.03
N GLU A 14 0.51 -14.52 -5.27
CA GLU A 14 0.60 -15.59 -4.28
C GLU A 14 1.97 -15.69 -3.59
N HIS A 15 3.06 -15.30 -4.26
CA HIS A 15 4.42 -15.40 -3.72
C HIS A 15 4.76 -14.31 -2.69
N PHE A 16 4.19 -13.11 -2.82
CA PHE A 16 4.59 -11.94 -2.03
C PHE A 16 3.47 -11.35 -1.17
N LEU A 17 2.21 -11.52 -1.58
CA LEU A 17 1.06 -10.87 -0.94
C LEU A 17 0.99 -11.13 0.57
N GLU A 18 1.29 -12.34 1.03
CA GLU A 18 1.23 -12.65 2.46
C GLU A 18 2.20 -11.79 3.28
N ALA A 19 3.45 -11.61 2.81
CA ALA A 19 4.44 -10.77 3.44
C ALA A 19 4.00 -9.30 3.45
N THR A 20 3.47 -8.80 2.32
CA THR A 20 2.90 -7.45 2.22
C THR A 20 1.78 -7.24 3.25
N LEU A 21 0.81 -8.16 3.31
CA LEU A 21 -0.32 -8.05 4.26
C LEU A 21 0.13 -8.12 5.72
N GLU A 22 1.15 -8.93 6.03
CA GLU A 22 1.70 -9.02 7.38
C GLU A 22 2.43 -7.71 7.75
N SER A 23 3.14 -7.07 6.83
CA SER A 23 3.78 -5.78 7.05
C SER A 23 2.76 -4.67 7.38
N VAL A 24 1.56 -4.73 6.78
CA VAL A 24 0.44 -3.82 7.11
C VAL A 24 -0.21 -4.21 8.45
N ALA A 25 -0.40 -5.50 8.71
CA ALA A 25 -1.07 -5.98 9.92
C ALA A 25 -0.24 -5.71 11.19
N SER A 26 1.10 -5.64 11.08
CA SER A 26 2.04 -5.42 12.18
C SER A 26 2.38 -3.95 12.43
N GLN A 27 1.75 -3.00 11.72
CA GLN A 27 2.00 -1.57 11.90
C GLN A 27 1.68 -1.10 13.32
N THR A 28 2.54 -0.23 13.87
CA THR A 28 2.32 0.43 15.17
C THR A 28 1.11 1.37 15.15
N HIS A 29 0.87 2.02 14.00
CA HIS A 29 -0.36 2.75 13.69
C HIS A 29 -1.06 2.04 12.54
N ARG A 30 -2.16 1.35 12.82
CA ARG A 30 -2.88 0.56 11.80
C ARG A 30 -3.80 1.46 10.97
N PRO A 31 -3.93 1.18 9.65
CA PRO A 31 -4.96 1.82 8.84
C PRO A 31 -6.36 1.54 9.40
N ASP A 32 -7.28 2.49 9.24
CA ASP A 32 -8.70 2.32 9.57
C ASP A 32 -9.37 1.28 8.68
N ARG A 33 -8.93 1.21 7.41
CA ARG A 33 -9.38 0.21 6.43
C ARG A 33 -8.22 -0.30 5.59
N VAL A 34 -8.28 -1.58 5.22
CA VAL A 34 -7.36 -2.20 4.25
C VAL A 34 -8.19 -2.95 3.22
N ILE A 35 -8.02 -2.62 1.95
CA ILE A 35 -8.69 -3.27 0.82
C ILE A 35 -7.64 -3.98 -0.04
N ILE A 36 -7.81 -5.29 -0.21
CA ILE A 36 -7.06 -6.09 -1.17
C ILE A 36 -7.90 -6.11 -2.45
N GLN A 37 -7.50 -5.34 -3.47
CA GLN A 37 -8.20 -5.25 -4.75
C GLN A 37 -7.63 -6.27 -5.73
N ASP A 38 -8.30 -7.41 -5.85
CA ASP A 38 -7.90 -8.52 -6.68
C ASP A 38 -8.35 -8.31 -8.14
N ASN A 39 -7.39 -8.23 -9.03
CA ASN A 39 -7.58 -7.99 -10.46
C ASN A 39 -7.80 -9.30 -11.25
N CYS A 40 -8.74 -10.14 -10.80
CA CYS A 40 -9.05 -11.44 -11.40
C CYS A 40 -7.88 -12.43 -11.36
N SER A 41 -7.20 -12.55 -10.21
CA SER A 41 -6.10 -13.51 -10.03
C SER A 41 -6.55 -14.96 -10.23
N THR A 42 -5.66 -15.77 -10.79
CA THR A 42 -5.90 -17.20 -11.11
C THR A 42 -5.04 -18.16 -10.27
N ASP A 43 -4.20 -17.63 -9.39
CA ASP A 43 -3.31 -18.34 -8.48
C ASP A 43 -3.87 -18.38 -7.03
N GLY A 44 -3.01 -18.59 -6.03
CA GLY A 44 -3.35 -18.63 -4.61
C GLY A 44 -3.74 -17.30 -3.97
N THR A 45 -3.67 -16.17 -4.68
CA THR A 45 -3.92 -14.81 -4.19
C THR A 45 -5.23 -14.70 -3.40
N ARG A 46 -6.33 -15.22 -3.96
CA ARG A 46 -7.65 -15.19 -3.30
C ARG A 46 -7.64 -15.87 -1.94
N SER A 47 -7.00 -17.03 -1.85
CA SER A 47 -6.95 -17.80 -0.59
C SER A 47 -6.20 -17.06 0.49
N ILE A 48 -5.09 -16.41 0.13
CA ILE A 48 -4.30 -15.56 1.02
C ILE A 48 -5.14 -14.37 1.48
N ALA A 49 -5.74 -13.63 0.56
CA ALA A 49 -6.57 -12.46 0.88
C ALA A 49 -7.72 -12.81 1.85
N LEU A 50 -8.41 -13.92 1.61
CA LEU A 50 -9.51 -14.38 2.47
C LEU A 50 -9.05 -14.78 3.88
N ALA A 51 -7.82 -15.28 4.05
CA ALA A 51 -7.27 -15.59 5.36
C ALA A 51 -7.10 -14.34 6.24
N TYR A 52 -6.88 -13.17 5.62
CA TYR A 52 -6.72 -11.89 6.33
C TYR A 52 -8.04 -11.20 6.68
N LYS A 53 -9.19 -11.69 6.23
CA LYS A 53 -10.51 -11.16 6.67
C LYS A 53 -10.67 -11.16 8.19
N LYS A 54 -10.16 -12.17 8.88
CA LYS A 54 -10.17 -12.23 10.36
C LYS A 54 -9.33 -11.14 11.04
N LYS A 55 -8.39 -10.52 10.31
CA LYS A 55 -7.60 -9.36 10.76
C LYS A 55 -8.28 -8.03 10.39
N GLY A 56 -9.48 -8.06 9.79
CA GLY A 56 -10.24 -6.88 9.38
C GLY A 56 -9.94 -6.37 7.98
N PHE A 57 -9.19 -7.15 7.16
CA PHE A 57 -8.91 -6.76 5.78
C PHE A 57 -10.09 -7.13 4.87
N GLU A 58 -10.40 -6.27 3.92
CA GLU A 58 -11.43 -6.47 2.93
C GLU A 58 -10.81 -7.04 1.64
N TRP A 59 -11.46 -8.03 1.04
CA TRP A 59 -11.10 -8.52 -0.29
C TRP A 59 -12.15 -8.10 -1.28
N LEU A 60 -11.73 -7.43 -2.35
CA LEU A 60 -12.57 -6.95 -3.43
C LEU A 60 -12.08 -7.54 -4.75
N LEU A 61 -12.94 -8.24 -5.47
CA LEU A 61 -12.66 -8.75 -6.80
C LEU A 61 -13.10 -7.73 -7.84
N ASN A 62 -12.25 -7.43 -8.80
CA ASN A 62 -12.64 -6.66 -9.97
C ASN A 62 -13.63 -7.48 -10.83
N ASP A 63 -14.58 -6.81 -11.48
CA ASP A 63 -15.55 -7.46 -12.36
C ASP A 63 -14.89 -8.09 -13.60
N GLU A 64 -13.78 -7.50 -14.05
CA GLU A 64 -12.97 -7.96 -15.18
C GLU A 64 -11.49 -7.63 -14.94
N TYR A 65 -10.61 -8.33 -15.66
CA TYR A 65 -9.18 -8.02 -15.66
C TYR A 65 -8.91 -6.64 -16.28
N LEU A 66 -8.14 -5.84 -15.58
CA LEU A 66 -7.68 -4.53 -16.03
C LEU A 66 -6.17 -4.56 -16.30
N PRO A 67 -5.67 -3.85 -17.32
CA PRO A 67 -4.25 -3.57 -17.44
C PRO A 67 -3.69 -2.92 -16.16
N SER A 68 -2.41 -3.12 -15.86
CA SER A 68 -1.82 -2.73 -14.58
C SER A 68 -2.12 -1.28 -14.19
N LEU A 69 -1.91 -0.31 -15.10
CA LEU A 69 -2.19 1.10 -14.84
C LEU A 69 -3.66 1.36 -14.55
N ASP A 70 -4.57 0.70 -15.28
CA ASP A 70 -6.02 0.86 -15.10
C ASP A 70 -6.46 0.26 -13.75
N ASN A 71 -5.82 -0.83 -13.31
CA ASN A 71 -6.06 -1.40 -11.99
C ASN A 71 -5.64 -0.43 -10.86
N PHE A 72 -4.49 0.22 -10.99
CA PHE A 72 -4.08 1.28 -10.07
C PHE A 72 -5.04 2.48 -10.09
N ASN A 73 -5.44 2.93 -11.29
CA ASN A 73 -6.42 4.00 -11.43
C ASN A 73 -7.77 3.63 -10.81
N ALA A 74 -8.21 2.38 -10.95
CA ALA A 74 -9.41 1.90 -10.30
C ALA A 74 -9.31 1.94 -8.76
N ALA A 75 -8.12 1.72 -8.18
CA ALA A 75 -7.90 1.84 -6.75
C ALA A 75 -7.98 3.30 -6.26
N MET A 76 -7.67 4.29 -7.11
CA MET A 76 -7.77 5.70 -6.76
C MET A 76 -9.20 6.17 -6.49
N ARG A 77 -10.23 5.45 -6.94
CA ARG A 77 -11.65 5.77 -6.65
C ARG A 77 -11.94 5.86 -5.16
N PHE A 78 -11.19 5.13 -4.33
CA PHE A 78 -11.36 5.13 -2.89
C PHE A 78 -10.85 6.41 -2.20
N ALA A 79 -10.18 7.31 -2.92
CA ALA A 79 -9.72 8.58 -2.38
C ALA A 79 -10.86 9.48 -1.88
N GLU A 80 -12.06 9.32 -2.43
CA GLU A 80 -13.25 10.08 -1.98
C GLU A 80 -13.86 9.54 -0.67
N GLU A 81 -13.46 8.34 -0.24
CA GLU A 81 -14.00 7.67 0.94
C GLU A 81 -13.14 7.88 2.20
N THR A 82 -11.98 8.54 2.07
CA THR A 82 -10.99 8.65 3.13
C THR A 82 -10.30 10.02 3.15
N ASP A 83 -9.63 10.35 4.25
CA ASP A 83 -8.84 11.58 4.34
C ASP A 83 -7.41 11.35 3.82
N VAL A 84 -6.87 10.13 4.00
CA VAL A 84 -5.56 9.70 3.52
C VAL A 84 -5.69 8.37 2.79
N LEU A 85 -5.29 8.34 1.52
CA LEU A 85 -5.21 7.12 0.72
C LEU A 85 -3.74 6.70 0.53
N HIS A 86 -3.42 5.46 0.88
CA HIS A 86 -2.16 4.82 0.54
C HIS A 86 -2.39 3.71 -0.48
N LEU A 87 -1.67 3.75 -1.60
CA LEU A 87 -1.60 2.64 -2.56
C LEU A 87 -0.31 1.86 -2.30
N LEU A 88 -0.44 0.61 -1.90
CA LEU A 88 0.68 -0.29 -1.65
C LEU A 88 0.68 -1.40 -2.70
N THR A 89 1.81 -1.60 -3.38
CA THR A 89 1.98 -2.73 -4.31
C THR A 89 2.00 -4.05 -3.55
N ALA A 90 1.51 -5.12 -4.18
CA ALA A 90 1.31 -6.42 -3.51
C ALA A 90 2.60 -7.22 -3.27
N ASP A 91 3.73 -6.67 -3.64
CA ASP A 91 5.09 -7.21 -3.55
C ASP A 91 6.05 -6.32 -2.74
N ASP A 92 5.54 -5.20 -2.20
CA ASP A 92 6.32 -4.30 -1.35
C ASP A 92 6.03 -4.53 0.14
N LEU A 93 7.03 -4.21 0.97
CA LEU A 93 6.95 -4.24 2.44
C LEU A 93 7.04 -2.82 2.99
N ILE A 94 6.33 -2.58 4.09
CA ILE A 94 6.41 -1.31 4.81
C ILE A 94 7.00 -1.50 6.20
N HIS A 95 7.88 -0.56 6.60
CA HIS A 95 8.49 -0.57 7.92
C HIS A 95 7.42 -0.48 9.04
N PRO A 96 7.59 -1.12 10.20
CA PRO A 96 6.60 -1.13 11.29
C PRO A 96 6.05 0.24 11.72
N ASP A 97 6.84 1.29 11.59
CA ASP A 97 6.45 2.68 11.95
C ASP A 97 5.99 3.52 10.73
N PHE A 98 5.79 2.89 9.58
CA PHE A 98 5.55 3.62 8.33
C PHE A 98 4.38 4.61 8.45
N TYR A 99 3.20 4.15 8.86
CA TYR A 99 2.04 5.03 8.96
C TYR A 99 2.16 6.07 10.08
N ALA A 100 2.75 5.71 11.21
CA ALA A 100 2.98 6.66 12.29
C ALA A 100 3.83 7.86 11.82
N ARG A 101 4.88 7.58 11.03
CA ARG A 101 5.77 8.60 10.48
C ARG A 101 5.16 9.36 9.31
N LEU A 102 4.37 8.67 8.47
CA LEU A 102 3.75 9.27 7.28
C LEU A 102 2.66 10.28 7.66
N LEU A 103 1.87 9.98 8.69
CA LEU A 103 0.76 10.84 9.11
C LEU A 103 1.21 12.11 9.83
N GLU A 104 2.34 12.07 10.53
CA GLU A 104 2.85 13.22 11.30
C GLU A 104 3.00 14.51 10.47
N PRO A 105 3.68 14.49 9.28
CA PRO A 105 3.75 15.69 8.45
C PRO A 105 2.40 16.09 7.85
N LEU A 106 1.50 15.13 7.56
CA LEU A 106 0.19 15.42 6.97
C LEU A 106 -0.73 16.18 7.93
N GLU A 107 -0.62 15.99 9.24
CA GLU A 107 -1.39 16.74 10.23
C GLU A 107 -1.10 18.25 10.23
N LYS A 108 0.04 18.66 9.65
CA LYS A 108 0.51 20.06 9.61
C LYS A 108 0.16 20.75 8.28
N VAL A 109 -0.43 20.05 7.33
CA VAL A 109 -0.72 20.56 5.99
C VAL A 109 -2.22 20.79 5.83
N GLU A 110 -2.59 21.99 5.37
CA GLU A 110 -3.96 22.30 4.96
C GLU A 110 -4.13 22.01 3.46
N GLY A 111 -5.24 21.37 3.10
CA GLY A 111 -5.58 21.07 1.72
C GLY A 111 -5.05 19.71 1.24
N ARG A 112 -4.74 19.62 -0.07
CA ARG A 112 -4.27 18.37 -0.68
C ARG A 112 -2.75 18.28 -0.58
N ALA A 113 -2.25 17.13 -0.13
CA ALA A 113 -0.82 16.86 -0.03
C ALA A 113 -0.47 15.47 -0.56
N LEU A 114 0.74 15.33 -1.06
CA LEU A 114 1.37 14.04 -1.37
C LEU A 114 2.55 13.86 -0.42
N VAL A 115 2.59 12.73 0.28
CA VAL A 115 3.72 12.32 1.11
C VAL A 115 4.29 11.04 0.54
N TYR A 116 5.59 10.94 0.49
CA TYR A 116 6.31 9.74 0.06
C TYR A 116 7.47 9.47 1.03
N SER A 117 7.91 8.22 1.09
CA SER A 117 9.06 7.79 1.88
C SER A 117 10.26 7.48 0.99
N ALA A 118 11.44 7.42 1.59
CA ALA A 118 12.55 6.69 1.00
C ALA A 118 12.22 5.19 0.92
N TYR A 119 12.86 4.48 0.01
CA TYR A 119 12.70 3.03 -0.11
C TYR A 119 14.07 2.35 -0.18
N GLU A 120 14.07 1.08 0.15
CA GLU A 120 15.20 0.17 -0.01
C GLU A 120 14.79 -0.90 -1.01
N VAL A 121 15.75 -1.38 -1.80
CA VAL A 121 15.52 -2.50 -2.72
C VAL A 121 15.94 -3.79 -2.03
N ILE A 122 15.03 -4.73 -1.95
CA ILE A 122 15.25 -6.07 -1.41
C ILE A 122 15.04 -7.11 -2.50
N ASP A 123 15.74 -8.26 -2.37
CA ASP A 123 15.49 -9.41 -3.23
C ASP A 123 14.27 -10.22 -2.77
N GLU A 124 14.00 -11.34 -3.44
CA GLU A 124 12.86 -12.22 -3.15
C GLU A 124 12.90 -12.86 -1.75
N ASP A 125 14.10 -12.93 -1.14
CA ASP A 125 14.32 -13.42 0.23
C ASP A 125 14.23 -12.29 1.29
N GLY A 126 14.00 -11.04 0.87
CA GLY A 126 13.96 -9.86 1.73
C GLY A 126 15.34 -9.33 2.13
N THR A 127 16.40 -9.75 1.44
CA THR A 127 17.76 -9.27 1.68
C THR A 127 18.00 -7.97 0.93
N LEU A 128 18.63 -6.98 1.57
CA LEU A 128 19.02 -5.73 0.90
C LEU A 128 19.93 -6.02 -0.29
N VAL A 129 19.56 -5.47 -1.45
CA VAL A 129 20.39 -5.55 -2.65
C VAL A 129 21.55 -4.55 -2.50
N GLU A 130 22.80 -5.03 -2.60
CA GLU A 130 23.99 -4.18 -2.57
C GLU A 130 23.91 -3.10 -3.66
N GLY A 131 24.03 -1.82 -3.26
CA GLY A 131 23.94 -0.67 -4.16
C GLY A 131 22.54 -0.07 -4.33
N GLY A 132 21.56 -0.53 -3.54
CA GLY A 132 20.29 0.16 -3.39
C GLY A 132 20.53 1.50 -2.69
N ASP A 133 20.73 2.57 -3.45
CA ASP A 133 20.83 3.91 -2.89
C ASP A 133 19.47 4.28 -2.27
N LEU A 134 19.49 4.70 -1.01
CA LEU A 134 18.36 5.43 -0.44
C LEU A 134 18.07 6.61 -1.36
N VAL A 135 16.98 6.55 -2.12
CA VAL A 135 16.59 7.71 -2.91
C VAL A 135 16.24 8.80 -1.92
N SER A 136 17.15 9.77 -1.83
CA SER A 136 16.92 10.98 -1.03
C SER A 136 15.62 11.63 -1.49
N PRO A 137 14.74 12.05 -0.58
CA PRO A 137 13.50 12.69 -0.95
C PRO A 137 13.83 13.87 -1.88
N PHE A 138 13.09 13.97 -2.98
CA PHE A 138 13.20 15.11 -3.87
C PHE A 138 13.09 16.39 -3.05
N PRO A 139 13.90 17.43 -3.33
CA PRO A 139 13.74 18.69 -2.65
C PRO A 139 12.30 19.18 -2.83
N ILE A 140 11.68 19.61 -1.74
CA ILE A 140 10.39 20.29 -1.79
C ILE A 140 10.55 21.46 -2.75
N LEU A 141 9.85 21.41 -3.88
CA LEU A 141 9.85 22.53 -4.81
C LEU A 141 9.20 23.71 -4.07
N PRO A 142 9.85 24.89 -4.03
CA PRO A 142 9.22 26.06 -3.46
C PRO A 142 7.92 26.35 -4.23
N GLU A 143 6.87 26.70 -3.50
CA GLU A 143 5.61 27.15 -4.08
C GLU A 143 5.89 28.30 -5.05
N GLY A 144 5.49 28.11 -6.32
CA GLY A 144 5.54 29.14 -7.35
C GLY A 144 4.28 29.99 -7.36
#